data_f44320075572ebf8c9112a58c33107f4
#
_entry.id   f44320075572ebf8c9112a58c33107f4
#
_cell.length_a   1.000
_cell.length_b   1.000
_cell.length_c   1.000
_cell.angle_alpha   90.00
_cell.angle_beta   90.00
_cell.angle_gamma   90.00
#
_symmetry.space_group_name_H-M   'P 1'
#
loop_
_entity.id
_entity.type
_entity.pdbx_description
1 polymer ?
#
loop_
_entity_poly.entity_id
_entity_poly.type
_entity_poly.pdbx_seq_one_letter_code
_entity_poly.pdbx_strand_id
1 'polypeptide(L)'
;MGGLVGLVLGHPFLGLILGPGLIWLVAVGLAEIMGRGASGLYAPSGSRTPRRTDYSYAESLAVRGELEEAVAVYQAAILEAPEDPEPYLRIARLQRDGRKDLDEAVAWFKRALREATVSGGQEVRARRELAEIYLYQRHEPRRAAPELARLAERFPELPDGAWAAGELQKIKEEMAREDEP
;
A
#
# COMPACT_ATOMS: atom_id res chain seq x y z
N MET A 1 37.29 36.89 -78.67
CA MET A 1 35.98 36.96 -78.08
C MET A 1 35.67 35.57 -77.58
N GLY A 2 35.85 35.14 -76.38
CA GLY A 2 35.24 35.50 -75.17
C GLY A 2 34.08 34.47 -74.98
N GLY A 3 34.29 33.43 -74.24
CA GLY A 3 33.21 32.51 -73.84
C GLY A 3 33.67 31.62 -72.74
N LEU A 4 33.70 32.16 -71.55
CA LEU A 4 33.73 31.40 -70.32
C LEU A 4 32.44 30.63 -70.19
N VAL A 5 32.44 29.35 -70.40
CA VAL A 5 31.35 28.48 -69.98
C VAL A 5 31.86 27.59 -68.86
N GLY A 6 31.22 27.80 -67.78
CA GLY A 6 31.55 27.31 -66.46
C GLY A 6 31.84 25.84 -66.35
N LEU A 7 32.89 25.62 -65.62
CA LEU A 7 33.27 24.36 -65.03
C LEU A 7 32.23 24.00 -63.94
N VAL A 8 31.21 23.31 -64.34
CA VAL A 8 30.41 22.53 -63.32
C VAL A 8 31.19 21.25 -63.08
N LEU A 9 32.07 21.32 -62.14
CA LEU A 9 32.69 20.15 -61.56
C LEU A 9 31.60 19.33 -60.84
N GLY A 10 30.96 18.48 -61.68
CA GLY A 10 30.18 17.37 -61.12
C GLY A 10 31.14 16.42 -60.48
N HIS A 11 31.27 16.49 -59.20
CA HIS A 11 31.95 15.43 -58.41
C HIS A 11 30.93 14.30 -58.18
N PRO A 12 30.95 13.25 -58.99
CA PRO A 12 30.05 12.11 -58.83
C PRO A 12 30.24 11.40 -57.48
N PHE A 13 31.38 11.60 -56.88
CA PHE A 13 31.72 10.99 -55.57
C PHE A 13 31.10 11.74 -54.35
N LEU A 14 30.73 13.04 -54.48
CA LEU A 14 30.05 13.72 -53.38
C LEU A 14 28.61 13.23 -53.17
N GLY A 15 27.92 12.92 -54.23
CA GLY A 15 26.56 12.34 -54.18
C GLY A 15 26.51 10.92 -53.59
N LEU A 16 27.58 10.17 -53.80
CA LEU A 16 27.67 8.79 -53.32
C LEU A 16 27.95 8.69 -51.82
N ILE A 17 28.60 9.71 -51.23
CA ILE A 17 28.96 9.72 -49.82
C ILE A 17 27.89 10.41 -48.99
N LEU A 18 27.25 11.47 -49.50
CA LEU A 18 26.22 12.24 -48.78
C LEU A 18 24.85 11.52 -48.75
N GLY A 19 24.49 10.76 -49.77
CA GLY A 19 23.22 10.05 -49.87
C GLY A 19 23.04 8.96 -48.79
N PRO A 20 23.98 7.98 -48.69
CA PRO A 20 23.90 6.94 -47.70
C PRO A 20 24.01 7.47 -46.26
N GLY A 21 24.87 8.48 -46.05
CA GLY A 21 25.05 9.07 -44.73
C GLY A 21 23.80 9.83 -44.22
N LEU A 22 23.11 10.54 -45.12
CA LEU A 22 21.87 11.24 -44.77
C LEU A 22 20.74 10.25 -44.49
N ILE A 23 20.63 9.19 -45.30
CA ILE A 23 19.64 8.13 -45.06
C ILE A 23 19.92 7.41 -43.74
N TRP A 24 21.18 7.16 -43.42
CA TRP A 24 21.56 6.52 -42.16
C TRP A 24 21.27 7.41 -40.96
N LEU A 25 21.56 8.72 -41.03
CA LEU A 25 21.23 9.70 -39.97
C LEU A 25 19.71 9.83 -39.75
N VAL A 26 18.93 9.85 -40.84
CA VAL A 26 17.45 9.88 -40.74
C VAL A 26 16.93 8.58 -40.15
N ALA A 27 17.47 7.44 -40.55
CA ALA A 27 17.05 6.13 -40.03
C ALA A 27 17.40 5.97 -38.54
N VAL A 28 18.57 6.42 -38.10
CA VAL A 28 18.97 6.39 -36.69
C VAL A 28 18.15 7.37 -35.88
N GLY A 29 17.91 8.59 -36.40
CA GLY A 29 17.05 9.59 -35.76
C GLY A 29 15.59 9.12 -35.61
N LEU A 30 15.04 8.47 -36.64
CA LEU A 30 13.70 7.87 -36.56
C LEU A 30 13.65 6.70 -35.59
N ALA A 31 14.67 5.85 -35.56
CA ALA A 31 14.77 4.73 -34.62
C ALA A 31 14.81 5.22 -33.15
N GLU A 32 15.54 6.30 -32.89
CA GLU A 32 15.57 6.91 -31.54
C GLU A 32 14.23 7.53 -31.15
N ILE A 33 13.55 8.21 -32.09
CA ILE A 33 12.23 8.81 -31.86
C ILE A 33 11.17 7.71 -31.68
N MET A 34 11.18 6.70 -32.52
CA MET A 34 10.27 5.55 -32.39
C MET A 34 10.59 4.69 -31.17
N GLY A 35 11.86 4.50 -30.84
CA GLY A 35 12.28 3.79 -29.63
C GLY A 35 11.85 4.46 -28.34
N ARG A 36 11.94 5.79 -28.27
CA ARG A 36 11.43 6.57 -27.14
C ARG A 36 9.91 6.67 -27.08
N GLY A 37 9.24 6.66 -28.21
CA GLY A 37 7.77 6.65 -28.28
C GLY A 37 7.18 5.27 -28.00
N ALA A 38 7.80 4.20 -28.47
CA ALA A 38 7.29 2.84 -28.31
C ALA A 38 7.49 2.32 -26.87
N SER A 39 8.54 2.73 -26.16
CA SER A 39 8.72 2.38 -24.75
C SER A 39 7.66 3.02 -23.84
N GLY A 40 7.11 4.17 -24.24
CA GLY A 40 6.00 4.82 -23.53
C GLY A 40 4.64 4.14 -23.78
N LEU A 41 4.47 3.46 -24.93
CA LEU A 41 3.22 2.76 -25.28
C LEU A 41 3.18 1.32 -24.76
N TYR A 42 4.33 0.72 -24.52
CA TYR A 42 4.45 -0.63 -23.96
C TYR A 42 4.89 -0.66 -22.47
N ALA A 43 5.16 0.51 -21.86
CA ALA A 43 5.15 0.54 -20.42
C ALA A 43 3.70 0.24 -20.02
N PRO A 44 3.38 -0.91 -19.41
CA PRO A 44 2.10 -1.05 -18.74
C PRO A 44 2.02 0.19 -17.86
N SER A 45 0.92 0.95 -18.01
CA SER A 45 0.66 2.12 -17.19
C SER A 45 0.97 1.68 -15.78
N GLY A 46 2.17 2.03 -15.29
CA GLY A 46 2.56 1.67 -13.96
C GLY A 46 1.48 2.27 -13.10
N SER A 47 0.56 1.42 -12.67
CA SER A 47 -0.39 1.85 -11.70
C SER A 47 0.46 2.45 -10.59
N ARG A 48 0.29 3.74 -10.33
CA ARG A 48 0.87 4.41 -9.16
C ARG A 48 0.27 3.83 -7.86
N THR A 49 -0.37 2.69 -7.99
CA THR A 49 -0.71 1.85 -6.86
C THR A 49 0.63 1.41 -6.27
N PRO A 50 0.95 1.82 -5.04
CA PRO A 50 2.15 1.35 -4.37
C PRO A 50 2.19 -0.16 -4.54
N ARG A 51 3.34 -0.70 -4.95
CA ARG A 51 3.51 -2.15 -5.13
C ARG A 51 3.08 -2.78 -3.80
N ARG A 52 1.91 -3.41 -3.81
CA ARG A 52 1.42 -4.14 -2.64
C ARG A 52 2.46 -5.21 -2.38
N THR A 53 3.10 -5.13 -1.24
CA THR A 53 4.08 -6.14 -0.84
C THR A 53 3.40 -7.50 -0.89
N ASP A 54 4.01 -8.45 -1.58
CA ASP A 54 3.43 -9.79 -1.73
C ASP A 54 3.72 -10.60 -0.47
N TYR A 55 2.69 -10.79 0.33
CA TYR A 55 2.75 -11.59 1.56
C TYR A 55 2.28 -13.04 1.37
N SER A 56 2.14 -13.50 0.13
CA SER A 56 1.59 -14.83 -0.20
C SER A 56 2.34 -15.98 0.48
N TYR A 57 3.66 -15.85 0.66
CA TYR A 57 4.45 -16.85 1.37
C TYR A 57 4.05 -16.92 2.85
N ALA A 58 3.99 -15.80 3.56
CA ALA A 58 3.56 -15.77 4.95
C ALA A 58 2.11 -16.24 5.12
N GLU A 59 1.23 -15.86 4.18
CA GLU A 59 -0.16 -16.34 4.17
C GLU A 59 -0.23 -17.87 3.99
N SER A 60 0.62 -18.43 3.12
CA SER A 60 0.67 -19.89 2.94
C SER A 60 1.16 -20.63 4.19
N LEU A 61 2.13 -20.06 4.92
CA LEU A 61 2.57 -20.58 6.22
C LEU A 61 1.42 -20.57 7.23
N ALA A 62 0.71 -19.45 7.33
CA ALA A 62 -0.44 -19.31 8.23
C ALA A 62 -1.55 -20.33 7.95
N VAL A 63 -1.87 -20.57 6.66
CA VAL A 63 -2.86 -21.56 6.25
C VAL A 63 -2.44 -22.99 6.62
N ARG A 64 -1.15 -23.30 6.59
CA ARG A 64 -0.62 -24.59 7.04
C ARG A 64 -0.53 -24.75 8.55
N GLY A 65 -0.83 -23.67 9.30
CA GLY A 65 -0.71 -23.65 10.75
C GLY A 65 0.71 -23.38 11.28
N GLU A 66 1.65 -23.04 10.40
CA GLU A 66 3.04 -22.67 10.71
C GLU A 66 3.07 -21.20 11.16
N LEU A 67 2.43 -20.93 12.31
CA LEU A 67 2.12 -19.55 12.75
C LEU A 67 3.38 -18.78 13.17
N GLU A 68 4.35 -19.45 13.79
CA GLU A 68 5.62 -18.86 14.21
C GLU A 68 6.42 -18.37 13.01
N GLU A 69 6.50 -19.19 11.99
CA GLU A 69 7.22 -18.90 10.74
C GLU A 69 6.51 -17.76 9.99
N ALA A 70 5.18 -17.78 9.94
CA ALA A 70 4.40 -16.69 9.33
C ALA A 70 4.67 -15.36 10.05
N VAL A 71 4.67 -15.35 11.38
CA VAL A 71 4.97 -14.15 12.19
C VAL A 71 6.40 -13.68 11.94
N ALA A 72 7.38 -14.59 11.86
CA ALA A 72 8.77 -14.22 11.58
C ALA A 72 8.93 -13.54 10.21
N VAL A 73 8.22 -14.02 9.17
CA VAL A 73 8.23 -13.38 7.84
C VAL A 73 7.62 -11.97 7.89
N TYR A 74 6.49 -11.79 8.59
CA TYR A 74 5.90 -10.46 8.76
C TYR A 74 6.80 -9.52 9.58
N GLN A 75 7.47 -10.03 10.62
CA GLN A 75 8.42 -9.23 11.40
C GLN A 75 9.62 -8.79 10.55
N ALA A 76 10.14 -9.64 9.68
CA ALA A 76 11.18 -9.26 8.73
C ALA A 76 10.69 -8.14 7.79
N ALA A 77 9.46 -8.24 7.29
CA ALA A 77 8.87 -7.18 6.45
C ALA A 77 8.73 -5.83 7.21
N ILE A 78 8.40 -5.86 8.50
CA ILE A 78 8.38 -4.65 9.35
C ILE A 78 9.77 -4.01 9.46
N LEU A 79 10.83 -4.80 9.52
CA LEU A 79 12.20 -4.26 9.58
C LEU A 79 12.60 -3.58 8.25
N GLU A 80 12.09 -4.07 7.12
CA GLU A 80 12.34 -3.50 5.80
C GLU A 80 11.50 -2.25 5.52
N ALA A 81 10.24 -2.25 5.97
CA ALA A 81 9.27 -1.18 5.73
C ALA A 81 8.41 -0.94 6.98
N PRO A 82 8.95 -0.27 8.01
CA PRO A 82 8.23 -0.07 9.28
C PRO A 82 6.97 0.81 9.15
N GLU A 83 6.86 1.59 8.09
CA GLU A 83 5.69 2.40 7.79
C GLU A 83 4.53 1.62 7.14
N ASP A 84 4.75 0.39 6.64
CA ASP A 84 3.69 -0.46 6.09
C ASP A 84 2.83 -1.05 7.22
N PRO A 85 1.54 -0.74 7.32
CA PRO A 85 0.67 -1.27 8.36
C PRO A 85 0.28 -2.73 8.16
N GLU A 86 0.35 -3.26 6.94
CA GLU A 86 -0.19 -4.58 6.62
C GLU A 86 0.46 -5.71 7.43
N PRO A 87 1.80 -5.82 7.56
CA PRO A 87 2.40 -6.90 8.34
C PRO A 87 2.04 -6.83 9.83
N TYR A 88 1.92 -5.63 10.43
CA TYR A 88 1.46 -5.49 11.81
C TYR A 88 0.04 -6.03 12.00
N LEU A 89 -0.88 -5.64 11.09
CA LEU A 89 -2.28 -6.05 11.14
C LEU A 89 -2.43 -7.56 10.90
N ARG A 90 -1.58 -8.15 10.06
CA ARG A 90 -1.52 -9.60 9.83
C ARG A 90 -1.07 -10.35 11.07
N ILE A 91 -0.01 -9.91 11.73
CA ILE A 91 0.43 -10.51 12.99
C ILE A 91 -0.68 -10.40 14.04
N ALA A 92 -1.31 -9.24 14.19
CA ALA A 92 -2.40 -9.05 15.15
C ALA A 92 -3.52 -10.09 14.96
N ARG A 93 -3.95 -10.30 13.71
CA ARG A 93 -4.99 -11.31 13.38
C ARG A 93 -4.50 -12.74 13.62
N LEU A 94 -3.24 -13.07 13.29
CA LEU A 94 -2.68 -14.39 13.58
C LEU A 94 -2.65 -14.67 15.07
N GLN A 95 -2.32 -13.69 15.90
CA GLN A 95 -2.34 -13.83 17.35
C GLN A 95 -3.77 -14.04 17.85
N ARG A 96 -4.74 -13.24 17.36
CA ARG A 96 -6.15 -13.36 17.75
C ARG A 96 -6.77 -14.69 17.31
N ASP A 97 -6.65 -15.02 16.02
CA ASP A 97 -7.42 -16.09 15.40
C ASP A 97 -6.70 -17.44 15.42
N GLY A 98 -5.39 -17.41 15.22
CA GLY A 98 -4.53 -18.59 15.17
C GLY A 98 -4.10 -19.06 16.55
N ARG A 99 -3.44 -18.19 17.31
CA ARG A 99 -2.87 -18.53 18.63
C ARG A 99 -3.84 -18.32 19.79
N LYS A 100 -4.93 -17.58 19.57
CA LYS A 100 -5.88 -17.17 20.62
C LYS A 100 -5.25 -16.29 21.70
N ASP A 101 -4.13 -15.65 21.39
CA ASP A 101 -3.44 -14.71 22.27
C ASP A 101 -3.97 -13.30 22.06
N LEU A 102 -4.96 -12.93 22.88
CA LEU A 102 -5.65 -11.64 22.77
C LEU A 102 -4.77 -10.48 23.27
N ASP A 103 -3.83 -10.73 24.17
CA ASP A 103 -2.94 -9.70 24.66
C ASP A 103 -1.94 -9.28 23.59
N GLU A 104 -1.32 -10.26 22.94
CA GLU A 104 -0.44 -10.02 21.81
C GLU A 104 -1.20 -9.40 20.62
N ALA A 105 -2.40 -9.88 20.32
CA ALA A 105 -3.23 -9.30 19.26
C ALA A 105 -3.49 -7.80 19.50
N VAL A 106 -3.90 -7.43 20.71
CA VAL A 106 -4.11 -6.03 21.12
C VAL A 106 -2.82 -5.21 20.99
N ALA A 107 -1.68 -5.78 21.44
CA ALA A 107 -0.39 -5.11 21.36
C ALA A 107 -0.02 -4.80 19.89
N TRP A 108 -0.20 -5.75 18.98
CA TRP A 108 0.11 -5.59 17.56
C TRP A 108 -0.84 -4.63 16.83
N PHE A 109 -2.16 -4.64 17.12
CA PHE A 109 -3.07 -3.63 16.59
C PHE A 109 -2.69 -2.22 17.03
N LYS A 110 -2.39 -2.03 18.31
CA LYS A 110 -1.94 -0.74 18.84
C LYS A 110 -0.61 -0.31 18.22
N ARG A 111 0.29 -1.25 17.99
CA ARG A 111 1.56 -0.99 17.34
C ARG A 111 1.37 -0.51 15.92
N ALA A 112 0.51 -1.17 15.12
CA ALA A 112 0.14 -0.73 13.79
C ALA A 112 -0.37 0.71 13.76
N LEU A 113 -1.25 1.06 14.70
CA LEU A 113 -1.85 2.40 14.79
C LEU A 113 -0.87 3.50 15.25
N ARG A 114 0.25 3.15 15.90
CA ARG A 114 1.25 4.11 16.37
C ARG A 114 2.45 4.25 15.46
N GLU A 115 2.93 3.16 14.90
CA GLU A 115 4.24 3.07 14.23
C GLU A 115 4.12 3.09 12.71
N ALA A 116 2.98 2.63 12.16
CA ALA A 116 2.79 2.56 10.72
C ALA A 116 1.94 3.71 10.16
N THR A 117 2.03 3.91 8.84
CA THR A 117 1.22 4.90 8.12
C THR A 117 -0.09 4.28 7.66
N VAL A 118 -1.09 4.30 8.54
CA VAL A 118 -2.40 3.71 8.25
C VAL A 118 -3.26 4.64 7.39
N SER A 119 -3.87 4.10 6.32
CA SER A 119 -4.94 4.78 5.59
C SER A 119 -6.23 4.84 6.43
N GLY A 120 -7.14 5.76 6.11
CA GLY A 120 -8.42 5.87 6.84
C GLY A 120 -9.18 4.55 6.92
N GLY A 121 -9.25 3.78 5.84
CA GLY A 121 -9.90 2.48 5.83
C GLY A 121 -9.17 1.38 6.66
N GLN A 122 -7.85 1.45 6.77
CA GLN A 122 -7.08 0.55 7.64
C GLN A 122 -7.24 0.95 9.11
N GLU A 123 -7.24 2.25 9.40
CA GLU A 123 -7.48 2.76 10.76
C GLU A 123 -8.86 2.33 11.27
N VAL A 124 -9.91 2.53 10.48
CA VAL A 124 -11.27 2.10 10.81
C VAL A 124 -11.30 0.62 11.18
N ARG A 125 -10.77 -0.25 10.29
CA ARG A 125 -10.75 -1.69 10.55
C ARG A 125 -9.95 -2.06 11.79
N ALA A 126 -8.74 -1.51 11.95
CA ALA A 126 -7.88 -1.82 13.09
C ALA A 126 -8.51 -1.42 14.43
N ARG A 127 -9.12 -0.22 14.50
CA ARG A 127 -9.81 0.25 15.71
C ARG A 127 -11.07 -0.55 15.99
N ARG A 128 -11.81 -0.91 14.95
CA ARG A 128 -12.99 -1.76 15.10
C ARG A 128 -12.61 -3.14 15.64
N GLU A 129 -11.64 -3.83 15.03
CA GLU A 129 -11.16 -5.13 15.50
C GLU A 129 -10.64 -5.06 16.94
N LEU A 130 -9.94 -3.99 17.29
CA LEU A 130 -9.45 -3.76 18.65
C LEU A 130 -10.59 -3.55 19.66
N ALA A 131 -11.61 -2.76 19.28
CA ALA A 131 -12.78 -2.56 20.11
C ALA A 131 -13.59 -3.86 20.29
N GLU A 132 -13.75 -4.66 19.22
CA GLU A 132 -14.44 -5.96 19.26
C GLU A 132 -13.71 -6.96 20.18
N ILE A 133 -12.37 -6.97 20.19
CA ILE A 133 -11.60 -7.79 21.13
C ILE A 133 -11.97 -7.41 22.57
N TYR A 134 -11.96 -6.12 22.89
CA TYR A 134 -12.29 -5.66 24.24
C TYR A 134 -13.73 -5.92 24.63
N LEU A 135 -14.70 -5.66 23.72
CA LEU A 135 -16.12 -5.83 24.01
C LEU A 135 -16.53 -7.30 24.15
N TYR A 136 -16.16 -8.12 23.16
CA TYR A 136 -16.77 -9.43 22.98
C TYR A 136 -15.89 -10.60 23.38
N GLN A 137 -14.58 -10.44 23.36
CA GLN A 137 -13.65 -11.53 23.67
C GLN A 137 -13.07 -11.41 25.08
N ARG A 138 -12.83 -10.19 25.56
CA ARG A 138 -12.27 -9.92 26.88
C ARG A 138 -13.32 -9.46 27.90
N HIS A 139 -14.49 -9.03 27.43
CA HIS A 139 -15.54 -8.45 28.26
C HIS A 139 -15.05 -7.25 29.10
N GLU A 140 -14.24 -6.38 28.48
CA GLU A 140 -13.64 -5.19 29.08
C GLU A 140 -14.15 -3.91 28.39
N PRO A 141 -15.45 -3.56 28.48
CA PRO A 141 -16.05 -2.47 27.72
C PRO A 141 -15.40 -1.12 27.99
N ARG A 142 -14.94 -0.87 29.22
CA ARG A 142 -14.23 0.38 29.56
C ARG A 142 -12.94 0.54 28.76
N ARG A 143 -12.26 -0.55 28.38
CA ARG A 143 -11.05 -0.53 27.56
C ARG A 143 -11.34 -0.35 26.08
N ALA A 144 -12.55 -0.68 25.62
CA ALA A 144 -13.00 -0.41 24.26
C ALA A 144 -13.32 1.08 24.02
N ALA A 145 -13.77 1.78 25.06
CA ALA A 145 -14.28 3.15 24.98
C ALA A 145 -13.35 4.13 24.24
N PRO A 146 -12.02 4.17 24.46
CA PRO A 146 -11.13 5.08 23.72
C PRO A 146 -11.09 4.81 22.21
N GLU A 147 -11.14 3.55 21.79
CA GLU A 147 -11.11 3.19 20.37
C GLU A 147 -12.46 3.51 19.70
N LEU A 148 -13.56 3.23 20.39
CA LEU A 148 -14.90 3.60 19.95
C LEU A 148 -15.07 5.12 19.81
N ALA A 149 -14.58 5.91 20.79
CA ALA A 149 -14.62 7.35 20.73
C ALA A 149 -13.89 7.88 19.48
N ARG A 150 -12.68 7.37 19.21
CA ARG A 150 -11.91 7.77 18.03
C ARG A 150 -12.59 7.40 16.72
N LEU A 151 -13.25 6.24 16.64
CA LEU A 151 -14.03 5.84 15.47
C LEU A 151 -15.21 6.78 15.24
N ALA A 152 -15.99 7.05 16.29
CA ALA A 152 -17.16 7.91 16.21
C ALA A 152 -16.79 9.37 15.85
N GLU A 153 -15.69 9.89 16.38
CA GLU A 153 -15.23 11.26 16.13
C GLU A 153 -14.63 11.46 14.74
N ARG A 154 -13.79 10.50 14.29
CA ARG A 154 -13.06 10.67 13.04
C ARG A 154 -13.80 10.18 11.81
N PHE A 155 -14.74 9.27 11.98
CA PHE A 155 -15.44 8.61 10.87
C PHE A 155 -16.96 8.56 11.07
N PRO A 156 -17.60 9.68 11.47
CA PRO A 156 -19.04 9.73 11.79
C PRO A 156 -19.93 9.31 10.62
N GLU A 157 -19.47 9.56 9.39
CA GLU A 157 -20.21 9.24 8.16
C GLU A 157 -20.14 7.78 7.75
N LEU A 158 -19.26 6.99 8.38
CA LEU A 158 -19.12 5.57 8.08
C LEU A 158 -20.00 4.72 9.01
N PRO A 159 -20.49 3.56 8.54
CA PRO A 159 -21.23 2.63 9.38
C PRO A 159 -20.50 2.23 10.67
N ASP A 160 -19.16 2.11 10.59
CA ASP A 160 -18.31 1.79 11.74
C ASP A 160 -18.29 2.91 12.78
N GLY A 161 -18.36 4.19 12.36
CA GLY A 161 -18.45 5.33 13.26
C GLY A 161 -19.80 5.39 13.96
N ALA A 162 -20.88 5.17 13.23
CA ALA A 162 -22.23 5.09 13.81
C ALA A 162 -22.36 3.91 14.80
N TRP A 163 -21.84 2.73 14.45
CA TRP A 163 -21.76 1.60 15.35
C TRP A 163 -20.98 1.94 16.63
N ALA A 164 -19.82 2.55 16.48
CA ALA A 164 -18.96 2.92 17.61
C ALA A 164 -19.65 3.91 18.56
N ALA A 165 -20.38 4.89 18.02
CA ALA A 165 -21.17 5.84 18.82
C ALA A 165 -22.24 5.11 19.64
N GLY A 166 -22.94 4.15 19.03
CA GLY A 166 -23.94 3.33 19.71
C GLY A 166 -23.35 2.48 20.85
N GLU A 167 -22.23 1.81 20.60
CA GLU A 167 -21.56 1.01 21.64
C GLU A 167 -21.03 1.89 22.78
N LEU A 168 -20.46 3.05 22.44
CA LEU A 168 -19.97 4.01 23.44
C LEU A 168 -21.10 4.53 24.34
N GLN A 169 -22.28 4.77 23.76
CA GLN A 169 -23.46 5.18 24.52
C GLN A 169 -23.92 4.10 25.52
N LYS A 170 -23.95 2.84 25.09
CA LYS A 170 -24.28 1.70 25.98
C LYS A 170 -23.31 1.60 27.16
N ILE A 171 -22.01 1.73 26.90
CA ILE A 171 -20.98 1.71 27.96
C ILE A 171 -21.22 2.83 28.97
N LYS A 172 -21.54 4.04 28.50
CA LYS A 172 -21.84 5.19 29.39
C LYS A 172 -23.08 4.95 30.25
N GLU A 173 -24.11 4.36 29.67
CA GLU A 173 -25.36 4.03 30.40
C GLU A 173 -25.14 2.92 31.44
N GLU A 174 -24.29 1.94 31.15
CA GLU A 174 -23.93 0.89 32.11
C GLU A 174 -23.13 1.49 33.28
N MET A 175 -22.15 2.32 32.98
CA MET A 175 -21.35 2.99 34.01
C MET A 175 -22.22 3.89 34.91
N ALA A 176 -23.15 4.65 34.31
CA ALA A 176 -24.04 5.51 35.08
C ALA A 176 -24.96 4.69 36.03
N ARG A 177 -25.40 3.50 35.61
CA ARG A 177 -26.19 2.60 36.45
C ARG A 177 -25.38 1.95 37.59
N GLU A 178 -24.10 1.68 37.38
CA GLU A 178 -23.19 1.16 38.40
C GLU A 178 -22.89 2.20 39.50
N ASP A 179 -22.90 3.49 39.11
CA ASP A 179 -22.63 4.63 40.02
C ASP A 179 -23.88 5.09 40.80
N GLU A 180 -25.08 4.59 40.46
CA GLU A 180 -26.29 4.87 41.27
C GLU A 180 -26.26 4.03 42.55
N PRO A 181 -26.42 4.68 43.74
CA PRO A 181 -26.33 4.04 45.05
C PRO A 181 -27.49 3.08 45.37
#